data_edfa21ea8f2a70d3f13c69a4fe72a290
#
_entry.id   edfa21ea8f2a70d3f13c69a4fe72a290
#
_cell.length_a   1.000
_cell.length_b   1.000
_cell.length_c   1.000
_cell.angle_alpha   90.00
_cell.angle_beta   90.00
_cell.angle_gamma   90.00
#
_symmetry.space_group_name_H-M   'P 1'
#
loop_
_entity.id
_entity.type
_entity.pdbx_description
1 polymer ?
#
loop_
_entity_poly.entity_id
_entity_poly.type
_entity_poly.pdbx_seq_one_letter_code
_entity_poly.pdbx_strand_id
1 'polypeptide(L)'
;MFLMFVQGANTLIFCLGKTEEERRLIINSTGRKWEFTFTTLVTFGGAFFASFPLFYSTSFGGAYWLWMIILFSFVIQAVSYEFQNKIGNFLGPKAFQICLIINGIVGPLLLGGAVATFFNGSNFLIDKGNITNSLQPVISRWANASHGLDALLDPWNVVLGLAVLMLARILGMLYIKNNIDHQQIQERCTRQLPWNALLFLLFFLPFLIRLMIKDGFSTSSGISIESMKYLHNLLEMPILIVILLIGVVLVLFGIFKSSRSVQYRKGIWFTGIGTVLT
;
A
#
# COMPACT_ATOMS: atom_id res chain seq x y z
N MET A 1 -4.08 -1.82 3.58
CA MET A 1 -4.52 -1.39 2.23
C MET A 1 -5.68 -0.39 2.27
N PHE A 2 -6.83 -0.72 2.79
CA PHE A 2 -8.01 0.18 2.79
C PHE A 2 -7.70 1.58 3.31
N LEU A 3 -7.00 1.73 4.42
CA LEU A 3 -6.67 3.03 5.01
C LEU A 3 -5.72 3.89 4.16
N MET A 4 -5.07 3.33 3.14
CA MET A 4 -4.20 4.08 2.24
C MET A 4 -4.98 5.04 1.31
N PHE A 5 -6.31 5.15 1.48
CA PHE A 5 -7.09 6.19 0.81
C PHE A 5 -6.56 7.61 1.09
N VAL A 6 -5.93 7.83 2.26
CA VAL A 6 -5.29 9.11 2.60
C VAL A 6 -4.13 9.38 1.66
N GLN A 7 -3.20 8.43 1.52
CA GLN A 7 -2.04 8.55 0.60
C GLN A 7 -2.51 8.70 -0.84
N GLY A 8 -3.49 7.88 -1.24
CA GLY A 8 -4.09 7.98 -2.56
C GLY A 8 -4.69 9.35 -2.85
N ALA A 9 -5.45 9.91 -1.91
CA ALA A 9 -6.03 11.24 -2.04
C ALA A 9 -4.95 12.35 -2.09
N ASN A 10 -3.86 12.20 -1.33
CA ASN A 10 -2.73 13.12 -1.37
C ASN A 10 -2.11 13.24 -2.77
N THR A 11 -2.01 12.13 -3.52
CA THR A 11 -1.51 12.16 -4.92
C THR A 11 -2.42 12.95 -5.86
N LEU A 12 -3.65 13.19 -5.46
CA LEU A 12 -4.70 13.79 -6.30
C LEU A 12 -4.93 15.28 -6.03
N ILE A 13 -4.21 15.87 -5.07
CA ILE A 13 -4.41 17.27 -4.62
C ILE A 13 -4.45 18.23 -5.80
N PHE A 14 -3.46 18.21 -6.70
CA PHE A 14 -3.43 19.09 -7.88
C PHE A 14 -4.24 18.57 -9.08
N CYS A 15 -4.52 17.27 -9.11
CA CYS A 15 -5.32 16.69 -10.18
C CYS A 15 -6.80 17.02 -10.02
N LEU A 16 -7.32 16.93 -8.80
CA LEU A 16 -8.72 17.16 -8.47
C LEU A 16 -8.97 18.61 -8.01
N GLY A 17 -8.04 19.18 -7.22
CA GLY A 17 -8.12 20.55 -6.72
C GLY A 17 -7.43 21.55 -7.66
N LYS A 18 -8.19 22.23 -8.53
CA LYS A 18 -7.66 23.23 -9.47
C LYS A 18 -7.48 24.59 -8.81
N THR A 19 -8.40 24.98 -7.94
CA THR A 19 -8.33 26.19 -7.14
C THR A 19 -7.68 25.90 -5.78
N GLU A 20 -7.23 26.95 -5.10
CA GLU A 20 -6.66 26.81 -3.76
C GLU A 20 -7.72 26.34 -2.76
N GLU A 21 -8.93 26.81 -2.90
CA GLU A 21 -10.07 26.44 -2.08
C GLU A 21 -10.42 24.94 -2.22
N GLU A 22 -10.46 24.43 -3.45
CA GLU A 22 -10.67 23.01 -3.71
C GLU A 22 -9.56 22.13 -3.09
N ARG A 23 -8.28 22.56 -3.18
CA ARG A 23 -7.16 21.85 -2.54
C ARG A 23 -7.29 21.85 -1.02
N ARG A 24 -7.71 22.97 -0.42
CA ARG A 24 -7.96 23.04 1.03
C ARG A 24 -9.07 22.10 1.46
N LEU A 25 -10.15 21.96 0.68
CA LEU A 25 -11.23 21.00 0.97
C LEU A 25 -10.70 19.56 0.98
N ILE A 26 -9.90 19.17 -0.03
CA ILE A 26 -9.30 17.84 -0.11
C ILE A 26 -8.38 17.58 1.08
N ILE A 27 -7.46 18.51 1.37
CA ILE A 27 -6.49 18.38 2.45
C ILE A 27 -7.16 18.36 3.82
N ASN A 28 -8.19 19.17 4.06
CA ASN A 28 -8.95 19.15 5.30
C ASN A 28 -9.69 17.83 5.50
N SER A 29 -10.20 17.24 4.43
CA SER A 29 -10.89 15.96 4.49
C SER A 29 -9.93 14.81 4.86
N THR A 30 -8.77 14.76 4.23
CA THR A 30 -7.74 13.73 4.49
C THR A 30 -6.99 13.98 5.79
N GLY A 31 -6.75 15.25 6.12
CA GLY A 31 -6.06 15.68 7.32
C GLY A 31 -6.71 15.26 8.64
N ARG A 32 -8.01 14.94 8.62
CA ARG A 32 -8.71 14.38 9.78
C ARG A 32 -8.51 12.86 9.95
N LYS A 33 -7.87 12.20 8.99
CA LYS A 33 -7.77 10.74 8.91
C LYS A 33 -6.34 10.22 8.72
N TRP A 34 -5.35 11.08 8.51
CA TRP A 34 -3.98 10.67 8.21
C TRP A 34 -3.35 9.83 9.33
N GLU A 35 -3.69 10.14 10.59
CA GLU A 35 -3.17 9.41 11.74
C GLU A 35 -3.56 7.93 11.73
N PHE A 36 -4.77 7.59 11.27
CA PHE A 36 -5.21 6.20 11.22
C PHE A 36 -4.33 5.31 10.36
N THR A 37 -3.82 5.82 9.24
CA THR A 37 -2.92 5.05 8.38
C THR A 37 -1.59 4.82 9.06
N PHE A 38 -1.03 5.86 9.66
CA PHE A 38 0.26 5.79 10.34
C PHE A 38 0.19 4.91 11.59
N THR A 39 -0.79 5.12 12.47
CA THR A 39 -0.97 4.30 13.67
C THR A 39 -1.23 2.84 13.34
N THR A 40 -1.99 2.54 12.29
CA THR A 40 -2.22 1.16 11.84
C THR A 40 -0.92 0.51 11.38
N LEU A 41 -0.06 1.23 10.65
CA LEU A 41 1.23 0.72 10.23
C LEU A 41 2.15 0.42 11.42
N VAL A 42 2.19 1.32 12.41
CA VAL A 42 2.98 1.13 13.65
C VAL A 42 2.44 -0.05 14.46
N THR A 43 1.11 -0.15 14.59
CA THR A 43 0.46 -1.26 15.30
C THR A 43 0.75 -2.60 14.62
N PHE A 44 0.72 -2.63 13.28
CA PHE A 44 1.11 -3.81 12.51
C PHE A 44 2.55 -4.22 12.80
N GLY A 45 3.50 -3.27 12.79
CA GLY A 45 4.90 -3.52 13.16
C GLY A 45 5.04 -4.08 14.58
N GLY A 46 4.32 -3.51 15.56
CA GLY A 46 4.30 -3.99 16.93
C GLY A 46 3.71 -5.40 17.07
N ALA A 47 2.64 -5.70 16.33
CA ALA A 47 2.04 -7.04 16.29
C ALA A 47 3.00 -8.08 15.70
N PHE A 48 3.73 -7.74 14.64
CA PHE A 48 4.78 -8.61 14.09
C PHE A 48 5.96 -8.80 15.03
N PHE A 49 6.37 -7.77 15.75
CA PHE A 49 7.40 -7.91 16.80
C PHE A 49 6.99 -8.91 17.86
N ALA A 50 5.76 -8.84 18.34
CA ALA A 50 5.26 -9.72 19.38
C ALA A 50 5.02 -11.16 18.90
N SER A 51 4.46 -11.35 17.68
CA SER A 51 4.04 -12.66 17.18
C SER A 51 5.13 -13.39 16.41
N PHE A 52 5.99 -12.64 15.69
CA PHE A 52 7.01 -13.17 14.78
C PHE A 52 8.34 -12.43 14.95
N PRO A 53 9.04 -12.54 16.10
CA PRO A 53 10.22 -11.73 16.39
C PRO A 53 11.35 -11.92 15.39
N LEU A 54 11.57 -13.15 14.89
CA LEU A 54 12.59 -13.41 13.88
C LEU A 54 12.27 -12.75 12.54
N PHE A 55 11.01 -12.79 12.13
CA PHE A 55 10.55 -12.08 10.93
C PHE A 55 10.69 -10.56 11.09
N TYR A 56 10.30 -10.02 12.24
CA TYR A 56 10.44 -8.60 12.53
C TYR A 56 11.91 -8.16 12.46
N SER A 57 12.80 -8.90 13.11
CA SER A 57 14.24 -8.65 13.09
C SER A 57 14.81 -8.66 11.67
N THR A 58 14.39 -9.62 10.83
CA THR A 58 14.85 -9.74 9.45
C THR A 58 14.29 -8.64 8.56
N SER A 59 13.00 -8.36 8.64
CA SER A 59 12.33 -7.38 7.79
C SER A 59 12.59 -5.94 8.23
N PHE A 60 12.24 -5.59 9.47
CA PHE A 60 12.36 -4.21 9.94
C PHE A 60 13.80 -3.85 10.33
N GLY A 61 14.52 -4.76 10.98
CA GLY A 61 15.93 -4.56 11.31
C GLY A 61 16.87 -4.77 10.13
N GLY A 62 16.65 -5.82 9.34
CA GLY A 62 17.50 -6.15 8.19
C GLY A 62 17.30 -5.21 7.01
N ALA A 63 16.05 -4.98 6.59
CA ALA A 63 15.70 -4.08 5.51
C ALA A 63 15.48 -2.62 5.98
N TYR A 64 16.27 -2.15 6.92
CA TYR A 64 16.01 -0.90 7.63
C TYR A 64 16.00 0.35 6.74
N TRP A 65 16.80 0.43 5.66
CA TRP A 65 16.78 1.58 4.76
C TRP A 65 15.43 1.74 4.05
N LEU A 66 14.85 0.64 3.61
CA LEU A 66 13.52 0.66 3.00
C LEU A 66 12.48 1.20 4.00
N TRP A 67 12.49 0.69 5.22
CA TRP A 67 11.57 1.12 6.27
C TRP A 67 11.82 2.55 6.74
N MET A 68 13.08 3.01 6.75
CA MET A 68 13.42 4.40 7.07
C MET A 68 12.85 5.37 6.03
N ILE A 69 12.93 5.05 4.74
CA ILE A 69 12.34 5.89 3.68
C ILE A 69 10.81 5.95 3.84
N ILE A 70 10.17 4.81 4.14
CA ILE A 70 8.73 4.78 4.44
C ILE A 70 8.43 5.68 5.63
N LEU A 71 9.14 5.52 6.74
CA LEU A 71 8.96 6.32 7.95
C LEU A 71 9.12 7.82 7.67
N PHE A 72 10.19 8.22 7.00
CA PHE A 72 10.42 9.63 6.64
C PHE A 72 9.30 10.18 5.76
N SER A 73 8.76 9.40 4.84
CA SER A 73 7.63 9.84 4.02
C SER A 73 6.39 10.13 4.88
N PHE A 74 6.12 9.34 5.92
CA PHE A 74 5.02 9.59 6.85
C PHE A 74 5.30 10.76 7.82
N VAL A 75 6.54 10.95 8.24
CA VAL A 75 6.94 12.13 9.02
C VAL A 75 6.72 13.42 8.21
N ILE A 76 7.15 13.45 6.95
CA ILE A 76 6.92 14.58 6.04
C ILE A 76 5.42 14.82 5.87
N GLN A 77 4.59 13.78 5.78
CA GLN A 77 3.14 13.89 5.74
C GLN A 77 2.59 14.58 6.99
N ALA A 78 2.98 14.11 8.18
CA ALA A 78 2.54 14.67 9.46
C ALA A 78 2.87 16.17 9.56
N VAL A 79 4.13 16.51 9.31
CA VAL A 79 4.60 17.90 9.29
C VAL A 79 3.80 18.76 8.28
N SER A 80 3.50 18.19 7.11
CA SER A 80 2.79 18.90 6.06
C SER A 80 1.34 19.21 6.44
N TYR A 81 0.63 18.27 7.08
CA TYR A 81 -0.73 18.53 7.56
C TYR A 81 -0.77 19.58 8.65
N GLU A 82 0.18 19.56 9.59
CA GLU A 82 0.19 20.43 10.75
C GLU A 82 0.67 21.86 10.44
N PHE A 83 1.69 22.01 9.59
CA PHE A 83 2.40 23.28 9.44
C PHE A 83 2.04 24.09 8.19
N GLN A 84 1.33 23.52 7.19
CA GLN A 84 1.05 24.21 5.94
C GLN A 84 0.28 25.55 6.11
N ASN A 85 -0.57 25.65 7.13
CA ASN A 85 -1.41 26.84 7.39
C ASN A 85 -0.96 27.62 8.64
N LYS A 86 0.19 27.31 9.24
CA LYS A 86 0.69 28.04 10.41
C LYS A 86 1.21 29.44 10.03
N ILE A 87 0.98 30.39 10.93
CA ILE A 87 1.53 31.76 10.79
C ILE A 87 3.06 31.66 10.83
N GLY A 88 3.74 32.33 9.92
CA GLY A 88 5.21 32.26 9.79
C GLY A 88 5.72 31.12 8.91
N ASN A 89 4.84 30.44 8.17
CA ASN A 89 5.24 29.41 7.20
C ASN A 89 6.12 30.02 6.09
N PHE A 90 7.43 29.79 6.19
CA PHE A 90 8.43 30.30 5.25
C PHE A 90 8.35 29.63 3.86
N LEU A 91 8.03 28.33 3.81
CA LEU A 91 8.01 27.54 2.56
C LEU A 91 6.72 27.74 1.74
N GLY A 92 5.69 28.27 2.37
CA GLY A 92 4.37 28.42 1.75
C GLY A 92 3.57 27.10 1.63
N PRO A 93 2.23 27.19 1.47
CA PRO A 93 1.35 26.02 1.45
C PRO A 93 1.67 25.02 0.33
N LYS A 94 2.12 25.51 -0.85
CA LYS A 94 2.42 24.66 -2.02
C LYS A 94 3.54 23.64 -1.75
N ALA A 95 4.59 24.05 -1.01
CA ALA A 95 5.69 23.15 -0.67
C ALA A 95 5.20 21.96 0.16
N PHE A 96 4.36 22.21 1.16
CA PHE A 96 3.77 21.17 1.99
C PHE A 96 2.80 20.28 1.19
N GLN A 97 2.05 20.85 0.24
CA GLN A 97 1.20 20.08 -0.68
C GLN A 97 2.02 19.12 -1.56
N ILE A 98 3.20 19.55 -2.01
CA ILE A 98 4.14 18.68 -2.74
C ILE A 98 4.66 17.56 -1.82
N CYS A 99 5.01 17.87 -0.58
CA CYS A 99 5.40 16.87 0.41
C CYS A 99 4.30 15.82 0.66
N LEU A 100 3.02 16.24 0.70
CA LEU A 100 1.90 15.31 0.78
C LEU A 100 1.81 14.38 -0.45
N ILE A 101 2.08 14.90 -1.65
CA ILE A 101 2.12 14.08 -2.87
C ILE A 101 3.28 13.09 -2.82
N ILE A 102 4.46 13.51 -2.37
CA ILE A 102 5.62 12.62 -2.21
C ILE A 102 5.25 11.45 -1.28
N ASN A 103 4.67 11.72 -0.11
CA ASN A 103 4.18 10.66 0.77
C ASN A 103 3.12 9.79 0.07
N GLY A 104 2.19 10.43 -0.63
CA GLY A 104 1.12 9.74 -1.37
C GLY A 104 1.64 8.75 -2.42
N ILE A 105 2.80 9.00 -3.00
CA ILE A 105 3.45 8.11 -3.98
C ILE A 105 4.37 7.10 -3.26
N VAL A 106 5.31 7.59 -2.45
CA VAL A 106 6.36 6.79 -1.83
C VAL A 106 5.78 5.78 -0.84
N GLY A 107 4.82 6.19 -0.01
CA GLY A 107 4.20 5.29 0.98
C GLY A 107 3.59 4.03 0.35
N PRO A 108 2.58 4.15 -0.52
CA PRO A 108 1.96 2.99 -1.16
C PRO A 108 2.90 2.17 -2.04
N LEU A 109 3.79 2.83 -2.79
CA LEU A 109 4.74 2.17 -3.67
C LEU A 109 5.70 1.27 -2.89
N LEU A 110 6.34 1.80 -1.84
CA LEU A 110 7.31 1.07 -1.05
C LEU A 110 6.65 0.00 -0.17
N LEU A 111 5.48 0.28 0.41
CA LEU A 111 4.73 -0.72 1.17
C LEU A 111 4.27 -1.88 0.28
N GLY A 112 3.80 -1.58 -0.94
CA GLY A 112 3.47 -2.60 -1.92
C GLY A 112 4.68 -3.42 -2.35
N GLY A 113 5.82 -2.77 -2.59
CA GLY A 113 7.09 -3.45 -2.88
C GLY A 113 7.58 -4.32 -1.72
N ALA A 114 7.47 -3.84 -0.48
CA ALA A 114 7.79 -4.64 0.71
C ALA A 114 6.90 -5.88 0.85
N VAL A 115 5.59 -5.74 0.60
CA VAL A 115 4.67 -6.89 0.59
C VAL A 115 4.99 -7.86 -0.54
N ALA A 116 5.43 -7.39 -1.70
CA ALA A 116 5.82 -8.24 -2.82
C ALA A 116 6.97 -9.19 -2.48
N THR A 117 7.88 -8.78 -1.58
CA THR A 117 9.00 -9.64 -1.14
C THR A 117 8.55 -10.91 -0.42
N PHE A 118 7.34 -10.94 0.16
CA PHE A 118 6.78 -12.17 0.74
C PHE A 118 6.53 -13.25 -0.30
N PHE A 119 6.21 -12.85 -1.53
CA PHE A 119 5.92 -13.74 -2.64
C PHE A 119 7.15 -14.00 -3.53
N ASN A 120 7.99 -12.97 -3.72
CA ASN A 120 9.16 -13.07 -4.59
C ASN A 120 10.41 -13.57 -3.88
N GLY A 121 10.47 -13.40 -2.56
CA GLY A 121 11.64 -13.63 -1.75
C GLY A 121 12.46 -12.35 -1.53
N SER A 122 13.44 -12.45 -0.63
CA SER A 122 14.33 -11.34 -0.28
C SER A 122 15.70 -11.87 0.13
N ASN A 123 16.73 -11.01 0.08
CA ASN A 123 18.12 -11.37 0.33
C ASN A 123 18.46 -11.32 1.83
N PHE A 124 18.06 -12.33 2.58
CA PHE A 124 18.42 -12.46 3.98
C PHE A 124 19.13 -13.79 4.26
N LEU A 125 19.95 -13.82 5.30
CA LEU A 125 20.66 -14.98 5.78
C LEU A 125 20.19 -15.33 7.17
N ILE A 126 19.97 -16.63 7.41
CA ILE A 126 19.64 -17.18 8.74
C ILE A 126 20.77 -18.09 9.17
N ASP A 127 21.39 -17.76 10.32
CA ASP A 127 22.39 -18.60 10.97
C ASP A 127 21.90 -18.97 12.37
N LYS A 128 21.32 -20.15 12.48
CA LYS A 128 20.81 -20.69 13.75
C LYS A 128 21.93 -21.04 14.75
N GLY A 129 23.15 -21.27 14.26
CA GLY A 129 24.32 -21.54 15.13
C GLY A 129 24.67 -20.36 16.02
N ASN A 130 24.34 -19.15 15.62
CA ASN A 130 24.60 -17.93 16.40
C ASN A 130 23.74 -17.80 17.68
N ILE A 131 22.74 -18.64 17.91
CA ILE A 131 21.95 -18.62 19.16
C ILE A 131 22.84 -18.80 20.39
N THR A 132 23.91 -19.60 20.28
CA THR A 132 24.86 -19.88 21.36
C THR A 132 26.01 -18.89 21.43
N ASN A 133 26.10 -17.94 20.50
CA ASN A 133 27.15 -16.95 20.45
C ASN A 133 26.81 -15.76 21.38
N SER A 134 27.44 -15.73 22.55
CA SER A 134 27.22 -14.68 23.56
C SER A 134 27.70 -13.28 23.12
N LEU A 135 28.62 -13.19 22.14
CA LEU A 135 29.16 -11.92 21.66
C LEU A 135 28.31 -11.30 20.56
N GLN A 136 27.75 -12.09 19.68
CA GLN A 136 26.89 -11.65 18.57
C GLN A 136 25.75 -12.64 18.32
N PRO A 137 24.69 -12.66 19.10
CA PRO A 137 23.59 -13.60 18.96
C PRO A 137 22.64 -13.21 17.82
N VAL A 138 23.18 -12.77 16.66
CA VAL A 138 22.41 -12.37 15.50
C VAL A 138 22.10 -13.60 14.66
N ILE A 139 20.85 -14.08 14.71
CA ILE A 139 20.36 -15.24 13.98
C ILE A 139 20.03 -14.89 12.53
N SER A 140 19.49 -13.70 12.31
CA SER A 140 18.99 -13.26 10.99
C SER A 140 19.55 -11.89 10.65
N ARG A 141 20.06 -11.76 9.42
CA ARG A 141 20.60 -10.50 8.90
C ARG A 141 20.32 -10.35 7.41
N TRP A 142 20.29 -9.13 6.94
CA TRP A 142 20.27 -8.87 5.50
C TRP A 142 21.60 -9.23 4.87
N ALA A 143 21.56 -9.89 3.70
CA ALA A 143 22.78 -10.39 3.04
C ALA A 143 23.62 -9.26 2.43
N ASN A 144 22.97 -8.20 1.95
CA ASN A 144 23.59 -7.11 1.22
C ASN A 144 23.68 -5.83 2.07
N ALA A 145 24.68 -5.00 1.80
CA ALA A 145 24.83 -3.67 2.40
C ALA A 145 23.72 -2.67 1.99
N SER A 146 22.87 -3.05 1.03
CA SER A 146 21.71 -2.26 0.59
C SER A 146 20.58 -2.20 1.64
N HIS A 147 20.58 -3.13 2.62
CA HIS A 147 19.59 -3.19 3.69
C HIS A 147 18.15 -2.96 3.21
N GLY A 148 17.72 -3.72 2.20
CA GLY A 148 16.35 -3.72 1.69
C GLY A 148 16.12 -2.88 0.44
N LEU A 149 17.04 -2.00 0.04
CA LEU A 149 16.87 -1.23 -1.20
C LEU A 149 16.98 -2.10 -2.46
N ASP A 150 17.68 -3.23 -2.37
CA ASP A 150 17.76 -4.24 -3.42
C ASP A 150 16.39 -4.85 -3.76
N ALA A 151 15.44 -4.86 -2.82
CA ALA A 151 14.08 -5.29 -3.09
C ALA A 151 13.36 -4.42 -4.14
N LEU A 152 13.78 -3.16 -4.29
CA LEU A 152 13.25 -2.24 -5.32
C LEU A 152 13.87 -2.46 -6.70
N LEU A 153 14.96 -3.22 -6.78
CA LEU A 153 15.57 -3.59 -8.07
C LEU A 153 14.84 -4.77 -8.74
N ASP A 154 14.06 -5.55 -7.99
CA ASP A 154 13.19 -6.57 -8.58
C ASP A 154 11.98 -5.87 -9.23
N PRO A 155 11.84 -5.98 -10.57
CA PRO A 155 10.76 -5.32 -11.29
C PRO A 155 9.37 -5.78 -10.83
N TRP A 156 9.21 -7.01 -10.35
CA TRP A 156 7.93 -7.52 -9.88
C TRP A 156 7.52 -6.95 -8.53
N ASN A 157 8.48 -6.61 -7.68
CA ASN A 157 8.20 -5.87 -6.45
C ASN A 157 7.71 -4.46 -6.76
N VAL A 158 8.30 -3.82 -7.77
CA VAL A 158 7.86 -2.49 -8.24
C VAL A 158 6.49 -2.58 -8.89
N VAL A 159 6.21 -3.62 -9.69
CA VAL A 159 4.89 -3.82 -10.31
C VAL A 159 3.79 -3.92 -9.26
N LEU A 160 3.98 -4.72 -8.20
CA LEU A 160 2.99 -4.75 -7.11
C LEU A 160 2.92 -3.42 -6.37
N GLY A 161 4.04 -2.75 -6.15
CA GLY A 161 4.08 -1.41 -5.57
C GLY A 161 3.25 -0.40 -6.36
N LEU A 162 3.37 -0.41 -7.70
CA LEU A 162 2.56 0.42 -8.60
C LEU A 162 1.07 0.04 -8.56
N ALA A 163 0.75 -1.25 -8.51
CA ALA A 163 -0.63 -1.70 -8.33
C ALA A 163 -1.24 -1.16 -7.02
N VAL A 164 -0.50 -1.26 -5.92
CA VAL A 164 -0.93 -0.73 -4.61
C VAL A 164 -1.11 0.79 -4.64
N LEU A 165 -0.21 1.52 -5.31
CA LEU A 165 -0.33 2.96 -5.51
C LEU A 165 -1.62 3.31 -6.29
N MET A 166 -1.91 2.59 -7.38
CA MET A 166 -3.13 2.84 -8.17
C MET A 166 -4.39 2.50 -7.37
N LEU A 167 -4.38 1.41 -6.61
CA LEU A 167 -5.50 1.05 -5.72
C LEU A 167 -5.71 2.11 -4.64
N ALA A 168 -4.63 2.61 -4.02
CA ALA A 168 -4.72 3.70 -3.05
C ALA A 168 -5.35 4.96 -3.67
N ARG A 169 -4.98 5.31 -4.92
CA ARG A 169 -5.58 6.44 -5.66
C ARG A 169 -7.08 6.23 -5.92
N ILE A 170 -7.49 5.01 -6.30
CA ILE A 170 -8.91 4.66 -6.48
C ILE A 170 -9.66 4.86 -5.16
N LEU A 171 -9.15 4.28 -4.06
CA LEU A 171 -9.75 4.44 -2.73
C LEU A 171 -9.79 5.91 -2.30
N GLY A 172 -8.72 6.68 -2.59
CA GLY A 172 -8.66 8.11 -2.33
C GLY A 172 -9.74 8.90 -3.08
N MET A 173 -9.96 8.62 -4.38
CA MET A 173 -11.03 9.24 -5.16
C MET A 173 -12.41 8.91 -4.62
N LEU A 174 -12.65 7.63 -4.27
CA LEU A 174 -13.91 7.20 -3.70
C LEU A 174 -14.17 7.80 -2.32
N TYR A 175 -13.13 7.97 -1.51
CA TYR A 175 -13.21 8.67 -0.23
C TYR A 175 -13.57 10.15 -0.41
N ILE A 176 -12.90 10.84 -1.33
CA ILE A 176 -13.20 12.24 -1.67
C ILE A 176 -14.65 12.39 -2.12
N LYS A 177 -15.12 11.50 -3.02
CA LYS A 177 -16.53 11.51 -3.47
C LYS A 177 -17.53 11.31 -2.34
N ASN A 178 -17.19 10.46 -1.35
CA ASN A 178 -18.08 10.20 -0.20
C ASN A 178 -18.11 11.37 0.78
N ASN A 179 -16.99 12.09 0.92
CA ASN A 179 -16.78 13.01 2.05
C ASN A 179 -16.89 14.49 1.69
N ILE A 180 -16.67 14.85 0.42
CA ILE A 180 -16.67 16.25 -0.05
C ILE A 180 -17.89 16.51 -0.94
N ASP A 181 -18.72 17.45 -0.53
CA ASP A 181 -19.88 17.90 -1.31
C ASP A 181 -19.50 19.11 -2.19
N HIS A 182 -18.76 18.83 -3.28
CA HIS A 182 -18.35 19.84 -4.25
C HIS A 182 -18.45 19.24 -5.65
N GLN A 183 -19.38 19.76 -6.45
CA GLN A 183 -19.76 19.18 -7.75
C GLN A 183 -18.56 18.98 -8.69
N GLN A 184 -17.73 19.99 -8.87
CA GLN A 184 -16.59 19.94 -9.80
C GLN A 184 -15.55 18.89 -9.37
N ILE A 185 -15.28 18.75 -8.06
CA ILE A 185 -14.37 17.71 -7.56
C ILE A 185 -14.97 16.33 -7.82
N GLN A 186 -16.27 16.14 -7.58
CA GLN A 186 -16.95 14.87 -7.82
C GLN A 186 -16.96 14.47 -9.30
N GLU A 187 -17.20 15.41 -10.21
CA GLU A 187 -17.12 15.19 -11.65
C GLU A 187 -15.72 14.77 -12.11
N ARG A 188 -14.66 15.44 -11.58
CA ARG A 188 -13.27 15.09 -11.89
C ARG A 188 -12.91 13.70 -11.33
N CYS A 189 -13.35 13.35 -10.12
CA CYS A 189 -13.19 12.02 -9.57
C CYS A 189 -13.84 10.97 -10.47
N THR A 190 -15.09 11.20 -10.86
CA THR A 190 -15.86 10.27 -11.71
C THR A 190 -15.15 10.05 -13.05
N ARG A 191 -14.60 11.10 -13.66
CA ARG A 191 -13.91 11.02 -14.96
C ARG A 191 -12.54 10.33 -14.85
N GLN A 192 -11.82 10.49 -13.74
CA GLN A 192 -10.47 9.92 -13.55
C GLN A 192 -10.52 8.48 -13.04
N LEU A 193 -11.61 8.06 -12.40
CA LEU A 193 -11.73 6.75 -11.77
C LEU A 193 -11.49 5.58 -12.74
N PRO A 194 -12.08 5.54 -13.97
CA PRO A 194 -11.85 4.44 -14.92
C PRO A 194 -10.38 4.31 -15.34
N TRP A 195 -9.68 5.42 -15.54
CA TRP A 195 -8.27 5.42 -15.94
C TRP A 195 -7.36 4.86 -14.85
N ASN A 196 -7.62 5.24 -13.59
CA ASN A 196 -6.86 4.68 -12.47
C ASN A 196 -7.21 3.20 -12.25
N ALA A 197 -8.46 2.78 -12.50
CA ALA A 197 -8.84 1.37 -12.46
C ALA A 197 -8.14 0.56 -13.55
N LEU A 198 -8.04 1.10 -14.77
CA LEU A 198 -7.31 0.46 -15.87
C LEU A 198 -5.83 0.29 -15.53
N LEU A 199 -5.18 1.36 -15.00
CA LEU A 199 -3.79 1.29 -14.59
C LEU A 199 -3.57 0.30 -13.43
N PHE A 200 -4.50 0.24 -12.48
CA PHE A 200 -4.46 -0.76 -11.42
C PHE A 200 -4.46 -2.18 -12.00
N LEU A 201 -5.39 -2.48 -12.89
CA LEU A 201 -5.48 -3.80 -13.53
C LEU A 201 -4.23 -4.11 -14.38
N LEU A 202 -3.68 -3.11 -15.07
CA LEU A 202 -2.46 -3.26 -15.87
C LEU A 202 -1.25 -3.73 -15.05
N PHE A 203 -1.13 -3.29 -13.80
CA PHE A 203 -0.05 -3.72 -12.91
C PHE A 203 -0.43 -4.95 -12.07
N PHE A 204 -1.66 -5.03 -11.60
CA PHE A 204 -2.10 -6.08 -10.69
C PHE A 204 -2.25 -7.44 -11.39
N LEU A 205 -2.88 -7.47 -12.58
CA LEU A 205 -3.14 -8.74 -13.28
C LEU A 205 -1.86 -9.48 -13.68
N PRO A 206 -0.83 -8.84 -14.27
CA PRO A 206 0.43 -9.55 -14.57
C PRO A 206 1.10 -10.11 -13.32
N PHE A 207 1.09 -9.37 -12.21
CA PHE A 207 1.62 -9.85 -10.94
C PHE A 207 0.84 -11.07 -10.44
N LEU A 208 -0.48 -11.00 -10.45
CA LEU A 208 -1.35 -12.10 -10.01
C LEU A 208 -1.16 -13.36 -10.89
N ILE A 209 -1.16 -13.20 -12.21
CA ILE A 209 -0.95 -14.32 -13.14
C ILE A 209 0.42 -14.97 -12.88
N ARG A 210 1.48 -14.16 -12.76
CA ARG A 210 2.81 -14.68 -12.42
C ARG A 210 2.82 -15.43 -11.10
N LEU A 211 2.14 -14.89 -10.08
CA LEU A 211 2.06 -15.53 -8.77
C LEU A 211 1.37 -16.90 -8.87
N MET A 212 0.28 -17.01 -9.63
CA MET A 212 -0.43 -18.29 -9.80
C MET A 212 0.41 -19.37 -10.51
N ILE A 213 1.30 -18.97 -11.42
CA ILE A 213 2.15 -19.90 -12.19
C ILE A 213 3.46 -20.20 -11.43
N LYS A 214 3.81 -19.42 -10.41
CA LYS A 214 5.09 -19.53 -9.71
C LYS A 214 5.20 -20.84 -8.93
N ASP A 215 6.41 -21.44 -8.98
CA ASP A 215 6.78 -22.57 -8.16
C ASP A 215 6.95 -22.16 -6.69
N GLY A 216 6.64 -23.04 -5.79
CA GLY A 216 6.76 -22.81 -4.35
C GLY A 216 7.27 -24.04 -3.62
N PHE A 217 7.60 -23.88 -2.34
CA PHE A 217 8.05 -24.98 -1.50
C PHE A 217 6.86 -25.73 -0.90
N SER A 218 6.92 -27.06 -0.98
CA SER A 218 6.01 -27.98 -0.29
C SER A 218 6.75 -28.62 0.88
N THR A 219 6.06 -28.79 2.00
CA THR A 219 6.61 -29.41 3.22
C THR A 219 5.93 -30.72 3.57
N SER A 220 5.00 -31.22 2.75
CA SER A 220 4.19 -32.39 3.04
C SER A 220 4.97 -33.73 3.10
N SER A 221 6.06 -33.82 2.32
CA SER A 221 6.91 -35.04 2.28
C SER A 221 8.41 -34.75 2.35
N GLY A 222 8.78 -33.60 2.92
CA GLY A 222 10.11 -33.03 2.88
C GLY A 222 10.10 -31.68 2.12
N ILE A 223 11.24 -30.99 2.10
CA ILE A 223 11.33 -29.73 1.34
C ILE A 223 11.49 -30.09 -0.15
N SER A 224 10.42 -29.94 -0.91
CA SER A 224 10.40 -30.12 -2.36
C SER A 224 9.85 -28.87 -3.07
N ILE A 225 10.27 -28.65 -4.32
CA ILE A 225 9.72 -27.60 -5.16
C ILE A 225 8.51 -28.19 -5.89
N GLU A 226 7.38 -27.52 -5.77
CA GLU A 226 6.11 -27.88 -6.42
C GLU A 226 5.72 -26.78 -7.41
N SER A 227 5.43 -27.17 -8.63
CA SER A 227 4.99 -26.23 -9.67
C SER A 227 3.59 -25.69 -9.37
N MET A 228 3.36 -24.41 -9.68
CA MET A 228 2.09 -23.72 -9.48
C MET A 228 1.55 -23.83 -8.03
N LYS A 229 2.45 -23.81 -7.05
CA LYS A 229 2.10 -24.05 -5.63
C LYS A 229 1.02 -23.12 -5.10
N TYR A 230 1.07 -21.85 -5.47
CA TYR A 230 0.07 -20.87 -5.02
C TYR A 230 -1.32 -21.18 -5.56
N LEU A 231 -1.42 -21.65 -6.81
CA LEU A 231 -2.69 -22.08 -7.39
C LEU A 231 -3.20 -23.35 -6.70
N HIS A 232 -2.34 -24.34 -6.45
CA HIS A 232 -2.72 -25.56 -5.72
C HIS A 232 -3.23 -25.23 -4.33
N ASN A 233 -2.51 -24.43 -3.55
CA ASN A 233 -2.95 -23.99 -2.23
C ASN A 233 -4.31 -23.29 -2.26
N LEU A 234 -4.57 -22.48 -3.28
CA LEU A 234 -5.85 -21.80 -3.43
C LEU A 234 -6.98 -22.80 -3.74
N LEU A 235 -6.72 -23.82 -4.58
CA LEU A 235 -7.70 -24.86 -4.92
C LEU A 235 -7.98 -25.80 -3.75
N GLU A 236 -7.00 -26.07 -2.89
CA GLU A 236 -7.18 -26.85 -1.66
C GLU A 236 -8.05 -26.13 -0.62
N MET A 237 -8.19 -24.81 -0.73
CA MET A 237 -8.97 -24.00 0.20
C MET A 237 -10.13 -23.28 -0.51
N PRO A 238 -11.20 -23.98 -0.92
CA PRO A 238 -12.27 -23.40 -1.74
C PRO A 238 -12.99 -22.22 -1.08
N ILE A 239 -13.01 -22.16 0.24
CA ILE A 239 -13.58 -21.02 0.97
C ILE A 239 -12.82 -19.73 0.67
N LEU A 240 -11.50 -19.79 0.54
CA LEU A 240 -10.67 -18.63 0.21
C LEU A 240 -10.94 -18.15 -1.22
N ILE A 241 -11.20 -19.07 -2.16
CA ILE A 241 -11.61 -18.70 -3.53
C ILE A 241 -12.91 -17.90 -3.51
N VAL A 242 -13.90 -18.37 -2.76
CA VAL A 242 -15.20 -17.69 -2.65
C VAL A 242 -15.03 -16.29 -2.05
N ILE A 243 -14.26 -16.16 -0.96
CA ILE A 243 -13.98 -14.86 -0.33
C ILE A 243 -13.27 -13.92 -1.31
N LEU A 244 -12.24 -14.41 -2.01
CA LEU A 244 -11.50 -13.65 -3.02
C LEU A 244 -12.43 -13.15 -4.13
N LEU A 245 -13.28 -14.04 -4.68
CA LEU A 245 -14.21 -13.67 -5.75
C LEU A 245 -15.23 -12.62 -5.28
N ILE A 246 -15.77 -12.78 -4.07
CA ILE A 246 -16.67 -11.77 -3.47
C ILE A 246 -15.92 -10.43 -3.34
N GLY A 247 -14.69 -10.45 -2.85
CA GLY A 247 -13.85 -9.26 -2.72
C GLY A 247 -13.65 -8.55 -4.06
N VAL A 248 -13.26 -9.28 -5.10
CA VAL A 248 -13.07 -8.74 -6.45
C VAL A 248 -14.37 -8.15 -7.01
N VAL A 249 -15.49 -8.86 -6.87
CA VAL A 249 -16.80 -8.37 -7.33
C VAL A 249 -17.18 -7.07 -6.62
N LEU A 250 -16.96 -6.97 -5.32
CA LEU A 250 -17.24 -5.75 -4.55
C LEU A 250 -16.35 -4.57 -5.00
N VAL A 251 -15.06 -4.81 -5.25
CA VAL A 251 -14.14 -3.79 -5.76
C VAL A 251 -14.61 -3.28 -7.12
N LEU A 252 -14.87 -4.18 -8.05
CA LEU A 252 -15.32 -3.83 -9.39
C LEU A 252 -16.69 -3.12 -9.39
N PHE A 253 -17.63 -3.59 -8.58
CA PHE A 253 -18.94 -2.97 -8.41
C PHE A 253 -18.83 -1.53 -7.89
N GLY A 254 -18.05 -1.32 -6.83
CA GLY A 254 -17.84 0.00 -6.26
C GLY A 254 -17.22 0.99 -7.25
N ILE A 255 -16.21 0.56 -8.00
CA ILE A 255 -15.55 1.35 -9.04
C ILE A 255 -16.53 1.65 -10.18
N PHE A 256 -17.17 0.61 -10.74
CA PHE A 256 -18.09 0.74 -11.88
C PHE A 256 -19.25 1.69 -11.58
N LYS A 257 -19.93 1.52 -10.46
CA LYS A 257 -21.06 2.36 -10.09
C LYS A 257 -20.65 3.81 -9.82
N SER A 258 -19.48 4.02 -9.22
CA SER A 258 -18.94 5.35 -8.95
C SER A 258 -18.43 6.07 -10.19
N SER A 259 -17.99 5.34 -11.22
CA SER A 259 -17.56 5.90 -12.50
C SER A 259 -18.73 6.28 -13.43
N ARG A 260 -19.90 5.69 -13.21
CA ARG A 260 -21.11 5.94 -14.02
C ARG A 260 -21.99 7.07 -13.49
N SER A 261 -21.91 7.37 -12.18
CA SER A 261 -22.76 8.36 -11.54
C SER A 261 -21.95 9.31 -10.66
N VAL A 262 -22.05 10.61 -10.94
CA VAL A 262 -21.44 11.65 -10.11
C VAL A 262 -22.04 11.66 -8.69
N GLN A 263 -23.33 11.42 -8.58
CA GLN A 263 -24.07 11.45 -7.31
C GLN A 263 -23.83 10.22 -6.43
N TYR A 264 -23.28 9.13 -6.99
CA TYR A 264 -23.07 7.90 -6.22
C TYR A 264 -21.85 8.03 -5.31
N ARG A 265 -22.09 8.15 -4.01
CA ARG A 265 -21.06 8.40 -2.98
C ARG A 265 -20.61 7.15 -2.23
N LYS A 266 -21.41 6.07 -2.20
CA LYS A 266 -21.18 4.87 -1.38
C LYS A 266 -20.10 3.91 -1.93
N GLY A 267 -19.44 4.25 -3.05
CA GLY A 267 -18.45 3.37 -3.69
C GLY A 267 -17.29 2.98 -2.79
N ILE A 268 -16.86 3.86 -1.89
CA ILE A 268 -15.77 3.60 -0.94
C ILE A 268 -16.04 2.39 -0.04
N TRP A 269 -17.27 2.19 0.39
CA TRP A 269 -17.63 1.08 1.27
C TRP A 269 -17.52 -0.27 0.55
N PHE A 270 -18.05 -0.37 -0.67
CA PHE A 270 -17.95 -1.59 -1.46
C PHE A 270 -16.50 -1.90 -1.85
N THR A 271 -15.79 -0.91 -2.41
CA THR A 271 -14.39 -1.08 -2.81
C THR A 271 -13.50 -1.32 -1.60
N GLY A 272 -13.75 -0.65 -0.48
CA GLY A 272 -12.97 -0.82 0.74
C GLY A 272 -13.14 -2.21 1.36
N ILE A 273 -14.37 -2.68 1.53
CA ILE A 273 -14.63 -4.05 2.02
C ILE A 273 -14.02 -5.06 1.05
N GLY A 274 -14.25 -4.87 -0.26
CA GLY A 274 -13.64 -5.73 -1.28
C GLY A 274 -12.11 -5.79 -1.18
N THR A 275 -11.45 -4.65 -0.98
CA THR A 275 -9.98 -4.59 -0.80
C THR A 275 -9.48 -5.31 0.46
N VAL A 276 -10.30 -5.41 1.50
CA VAL A 276 -9.96 -6.17 2.72
C VAL A 276 -10.13 -7.67 2.50
N LEU A 277 -11.10 -8.08 1.67
CA LEU A 277 -11.36 -9.49 1.37
C LEU A 277 -10.41 -10.08 0.31
N THR A 278 -9.82 -9.25 -0.56
CA THR A 278 -8.81 -9.65 -1.55
C THR A 278 -7.40 -9.55 -0.99
#